data_a796c1381c6760c1b7e422260ffeeef5
#
_entry.id   a796c1381c6760c1b7e422260ffeeef5
#
_cell.length_a   1.000
_cell.length_b   1.000
_cell.length_c   1.000
_cell.angle_alpha   90.00
_cell.angle_beta   90.00
_cell.angle_gamma   90.00
#
_symmetry.space_group_name_H-M   'P 1'
#
loop_
_entity.id
_entity.type
_entity.pdbx_description
1 polymer ?
#
loop_
_entity_poly.entity_id
_entity_poly.type
_entity_poly.pdbx_seq_one_letter_code
_entity_poly.pdbx_strand_id
1 'polypeptide(L)'
;MKIYNTLSGQKEEFIPLNGNKVKMYACGITVSGEAHIGHTFQALIYDIIRKFLIKKGYDVTYARNYTDVDDKIIAKSKETGIPADAYAKMMIKKIDKVMREMDIDDPDIWIKATESIDDIIDFVSALIEKGHAYPTKKGDVYFSVSSFPAYGRLSHRNL
;
A
#
# COMPACT_ATOMS: atom_id res chain seq x y z
N MET A 1 15.01 -17.89 -9.76
CA MET A 1 14.63 -17.97 -8.33
C MET A 1 13.14 -18.21 -8.20
N LYS A 2 12.71 -18.83 -7.10
CA LYS A 2 11.27 -19.12 -6.90
C LYS A 2 10.67 -18.22 -5.82
N ILE A 3 9.49 -17.67 -6.09
CA ILE A 3 8.71 -16.85 -5.16
C ILE A 3 7.33 -17.49 -5.01
N TYR A 4 6.78 -17.43 -3.79
CA TYR A 4 5.41 -17.88 -3.55
C TYR A 4 4.42 -16.90 -4.19
N ASN A 5 3.57 -17.42 -5.06
CA ASN A 5 2.51 -16.66 -5.72
C ASN A 5 1.18 -16.95 -5.01
N THR A 6 0.61 -15.95 -4.38
CA THR A 6 -0.67 -16.09 -3.66
C THR A 6 -1.79 -16.52 -4.61
N LEU A 7 -1.81 -16.04 -5.86
CA LEU A 7 -2.85 -16.36 -6.83
C LEU A 7 -2.91 -17.86 -7.17
N SER A 8 -1.75 -18.49 -7.35
CA SER A 8 -1.67 -19.93 -7.66
C SER A 8 -1.55 -20.80 -6.41
N GLY A 9 -1.19 -20.22 -5.26
CA GLY A 9 -0.91 -20.95 -4.01
C GLY A 9 0.40 -21.75 -4.05
N GLN A 10 1.30 -21.48 -4.98
CA GLN A 10 2.50 -22.27 -5.21
C GLN A 10 3.78 -21.40 -5.30
N LYS A 11 4.95 -22.03 -5.09
CA LYS A 11 6.23 -21.41 -5.41
C LYS A 11 6.53 -21.57 -6.90
N GLU A 12 6.57 -20.45 -7.59
CA GLU A 12 6.81 -20.37 -9.04
C GLU A 12 8.14 -19.71 -9.36
N GLU A 13 8.66 -19.96 -10.56
CA GLU A 13 9.82 -19.26 -11.07
C GLU A 13 9.50 -17.76 -11.21
N PHE A 14 10.36 -16.91 -10.66
CA PHE A 14 10.19 -15.48 -10.80
C PHE A 14 10.63 -15.01 -12.18
N ILE A 15 9.70 -14.53 -12.96
CA ILE A 15 9.91 -13.99 -14.30
C ILE A 15 9.39 -12.55 -14.33
N PRO A 16 10.28 -11.54 -14.48
CA PRO A 16 9.84 -10.16 -14.64
C PRO A 16 9.00 -9.97 -15.90
N LEU A 17 8.01 -9.09 -15.84
CA LEU A 17 7.12 -8.80 -16.96
C LEU A 17 7.79 -8.02 -18.10
N ASN A 18 8.91 -7.33 -17.82
CA ASN A 18 9.57 -6.46 -18.78
C ASN A 18 11.11 -6.58 -18.68
N GLY A 19 11.67 -7.59 -19.34
CA GLY A 19 13.11 -7.83 -19.37
C GLY A 19 13.69 -8.04 -17.97
N ASN A 20 14.65 -7.19 -17.54
CA ASN A 20 15.22 -7.22 -16.21
C ASN A 20 14.57 -6.21 -15.24
N LYS A 21 13.53 -5.46 -15.68
CA LYS A 21 12.88 -4.44 -14.87
C LYS A 21 11.83 -5.06 -13.96
N VAL A 22 11.92 -4.74 -12.67
CA VAL A 22 10.99 -5.16 -11.63
C VAL A 22 10.35 -3.95 -10.99
N LYS A 23 9.02 -3.85 -11.07
CA LYS A 23 8.25 -2.89 -10.27
C LYS A 23 7.72 -3.59 -9.04
N MET A 24 8.14 -3.11 -7.87
CA MET A 24 7.77 -3.67 -6.58
C MET A 24 6.93 -2.65 -5.81
N TYR A 25 5.79 -3.09 -5.28
CA TYR A 25 4.97 -2.28 -4.39
C TYR A 25 4.72 -3.02 -3.09
N ALA A 26 4.88 -2.34 -1.97
CA ALA A 26 4.48 -2.84 -0.67
C ALA A 26 3.54 -1.85 0.01
N CYS A 27 2.42 -2.37 0.52
CA CYS A 27 1.50 -1.57 1.33
C CYS A 27 2.24 -0.96 2.52
N GLY A 28 2.02 0.32 2.72
CA GLY A 28 2.65 1.07 3.79
C GLY A 28 1.85 1.07 5.08
N ILE A 29 2.14 2.05 5.91
CA ILE A 29 1.62 2.17 7.27
C ILE A 29 0.49 3.20 7.30
N THR A 30 -0.59 2.90 8.01
CA THR A 30 -1.55 3.93 8.44
C THR A 30 -0.92 4.72 9.59
N VAL A 31 -0.69 6.02 9.37
CA VAL A 31 0.09 6.86 10.30
C VAL A 31 -0.73 7.39 11.47
N SER A 32 -1.53 6.50 12.06
CA SER A 32 -2.37 6.78 13.23
C SER A 32 -1.66 6.63 14.58
N GLY A 33 -0.41 6.15 14.58
CA GLY A 33 0.40 5.94 15.76
C GLY A 33 1.87 5.66 15.40
N GLU A 34 2.67 5.40 16.43
CA GLU A 34 4.08 5.09 16.26
C GLU A 34 4.30 3.72 15.62
N ALA A 35 5.45 3.52 14.98
CA ALA A 35 5.83 2.23 14.44
C ALA A 35 6.04 1.20 15.57
N HIS A 36 5.57 -0.01 15.35
CA HIS A 36 5.85 -1.15 16.21
C HIS A 36 6.60 -2.24 15.44
N ILE A 37 7.07 -3.26 16.14
CA ILE A 37 7.90 -4.33 15.55
C ILE A 37 7.30 -4.98 14.29
N GLY A 38 5.99 -5.09 14.18
CA GLY A 38 5.34 -5.62 12.98
C GLY A 38 5.53 -4.72 11.76
N HIS A 39 5.52 -3.40 11.93
CA HIS A 39 5.75 -2.45 10.85
C HIS A 39 7.21 -2.48 10.37
N THR A 40 8.16 -2.51 11.31
CA THR A 40 9.59 -2.58 10.98
C THR A 40 9.96 -3.91 10.37
N PHE A 41 9.41 -5.01 10.88
CA PHE A 41 9.62 -6.34 10.32
C PHE A 41 9.13 -6.44 8.86
N GLN A 42 7.91 -5.93 8.58
CA GLN A 42 7.40 -5.89 7.21
C GLN A 42 8.33 -5.08 6.30
N ALA A 43 8.73 -3.87 6.73
CA ALA A 43 9.59 -2.99 5.94
C ALA A 43 10.97 -3.63 5.67
N LEU A 44 11.56 -4.26 6.68
CA LEU A 44 12.84 -4.97 6.57
C LEU A 44 12.79 -6.13 5.56
N ILE A 45 11.73 -6.93 5.60
CA ILE A 45 11.57 -8.04 4.63
C ILE A 45 11.50 -7.53 3.20
N TYR A 46 10.76 -6.46 2.93
CA TYR A 46 10.68 -5.89 1.58
C TYR A 46 12.00 -5.24 1.14
N ASP A 47 12.72 -4.60 2.06
CA ASP A 47 14.06 -4.06 1.77
C ASP A 47 15.07 -5.18 1.43
N ILE A 48 15.05 -6.28 2.18
CA ILE A 48 15.87 -7.46 1.88
C ILE A 48 15.52 -8.03 0.50
N ILE A 49 14.24 -8.15 0.17
CA ILE A 49 13.79 -8.65 -1.14
C ILE A 49 14.30 -7.72 -2.26
N ARG A 50 14.14 -6.39 -2.10
CA ARG A 50 14.64 -5.38 -3.04
C ARG A 50 16.15 -5.53 -3.26
N LYS A 51 16.93 -5.50 -2.17
CA LYS A 51 18.40 -5.64 -2.20
C LYS A 51 18.84 -6.95 -2.86
N PHE A 52 18.14 -8.04 -2.59
CA PHE A 52 18.39 -9.33 -3.20
C PHE A 52 18.12 -9.31 -4.71
N LEU A 53 17.02 -8.73 -5.15
CA LEU A 53 16.69 -8.60 -6.57
C LEU A 53 17.74 -7.76 -7.31
N ILE A 54 18.13 -6.62 -6.74
CA ILE A 54 19.21 -5.77 -7.29
C ILE A 54 20.51 -6.56 -7.40
N LYS A 55 20.90 -7.32 -6.36
CA LYS A 55 22.08 -8.17 -6.37
C LYS A 55 22.04 -9.27 -7.45
N LYS A 56 20.83 -9.68 -7.86
CA LYS A 56 20.61 -10.64 -8.95
C LYS A 56 20.64 -10.00 -10.34
N GLY A 57 20.87 -8.68 -10.45
CA GLY A 57 20.98 -7.94 -11.70
C GLY A 57 19.67 -7.38 -12.23
N TYR A 58 18.61 -7.38 -11.40
CA TYR A 58 17.36 -6.73 -11.78
C TYR A 58 17.42 -5.22 -11.52
N ASP A 59 16.79 -4.47 -12.41
CA ASP A 59 16.52 -3.03 -12.27
C ASP A 59 15.20 -2.87 -11.50
N VAL A 60 15.29 -2.56 -10.21
CA VAL A 60 14.14 -2.56 -9.29
C VAL A 60 13.68 -1.14 -8.99
N THR A 61 12.44 -0.83 -9.33
CA THR A 61 11.73 0.35 -8.83
C THR A 61 10.80 -0.06 -7.71
N TYR A 62 11.05 0.43 -6.50
CA TYR A 62 10.29 0.09 -5.30
C TYR A 62 9.43 1.27 -4.84
N ALA A 63 8.14 1.05 -4.68
CA ALA A 63 7.17 2.03 -4.20
C ALA A 63 6.50 1.57 -2.90
N ARG A 64 6.25 2.52 -2.00
CA ARG A 64 5.41 2.35 -0.80
C ARG A 64 4.48 3.55 -0.63
N ASN A 65 3.43 3.35 0.16
CA ASN A 65 2.53 4.45 0.51
C ASN A 65 2.54 4.74 2.02
N TYR A 66 2.12 5.95 2.36
CA TYR A 66 1.54 6.28 3.66
C TYR A 66 0.04 6.45 3.51
N THR A 67 -0.73 5.78 4.38
CA THR A 67 -2.15 6.09 4.55
C THR A 67 -2.24 7.21 5.58
N ASP A 68 -2.16 8.44 5.07
CA ASP A 68 -2.09 9.68 5.85
C ASP A 68 -3.45 10.36 6.01
N VAL A 69 -4.52 9.70 5.56
CA VAL A 69 -5.91 10.02 5.82
C VAL A 69 -6.67 8.74 6.18
N ASP A 70 -7.27 8.70 7.36
CA ASP A 70 -7.98 7.53 7.91
C ASP A 70 -8.80 7.97 9.14
N ASP A 71 -9.89 7.29 9.46
CA ASP A 71 -10.73 7.58 10.63
C ASP A 71 -9.94 7.54 11.95
N LYS A 72 -8.93 6.68 12.04
CA LYS A 72 -8.05 6.59 13.21
C LYS A 72 -7.21 7.85 13.39
N ILE A 73 -6.76 8.48 12.29
CA ILE A 73 -6.01 9.74 12.33
C ILE A 73 -6.95 10.87 12.78
N ILE A 74 -8.18 10.90 12.26
CA ILE A 74 -9.19 11.87 12.65
C ILE A 74 -9.54 11.72 14.14
N ALA A 75 -9.68 10.48 14.63
CA ALA A 75 -9.91 10.23 16.05
C ALA A 75 -8.74 10.73 16.91
N LYS A 76 -7.49 10.46 16.51
CA LYS A 76 -6.29 10.94 17.22
C LYS A 76 -6.14 12.44 17.17
N SER A 77 -6.51 13.09 16.07
CA SER A 77 -6.57 14.54 15.96
C SER A 77 -7.51 15.15 17.01
N LYS A 78 -8.70 14.58 17.18
CA LYS A 78 -9.67 15.02 18.20
C LYS A 78 -9.17 14.78 19.63
N GLU A 79 -8.53 13.64 19.88
CA GLU A 79 -7.97 13.26 21.18
C GLU A 79 -6.81 14.19 21.61
N THR A 80 -5.94 14.53 20.68
CA THR A 80 -4.72 15.28 20.95
C THR A 80 -4.85 16.79 20.75
N GLY A 81 -5.92 17.25 20.10
CA GLY A 81 -6.08 18.65 19.70
C GLY A 81 -5.17 19.09 18.54
N ILE A 82 -4.43 18.17 17.92
CA ILE A 82 -3.52 18.46 16.79
C ILE A 82 -4.31 18.27 15.49
N PRO A 83 -4.28 19.21 14.53
CA PRO A 83 -4.90 19.02 13.22
C PRO A 83 -4.46 17.72 12.54
N ALA A 84 -5.38 17.03 11.85
CA ALA A 84 -5.13 15.67 11.33
C ALA A 84 -3.93 15.59 10.37
N ASP A 85 -3.74 16.59 9.51
CA ASP A 85 -2.59 16.68 8.61
C ASP A 85 -1.27 16.88 9.36
N ALA A 86 -1.26 17.73 10.40
CA ALA A 86 -0.10 17.96 11.25
C ALA A 86 0.24 16.70 12.07
N TYR A 87 -0.78 16.00 12.58
CA TYR A 87 -0.61 14.73 13.27
C TYR A 87 -0.01 13.65 12.35
N ALA A 88 -0.56 13.49 11.14
CA ALA A 88 -0.03 12.54 10.16
C ALA A 88 1.43 12.84 9.80
N LYS A 89 1.78 14.11 9.51
CA LYS A 89 3.17 14.53 9.25
C LYS A 89 4.11 14.26 10.42
N MET A 90 3.65 14.45 11.65
CA MET A 90 4.43 14.14 12.85
C MET A 90 4.69 12.63 12.97
N MET A 91 3.67 11.80 12.73
CA MET A 91 3.82 10.34 12.79
C MET A 91 4.73 9.82 11.67
N ILE A 92 4.61 10.33 10.44
CA ILE A 92 5.52 9.99 9.34
C ILE A 92 6.98 10.22 9.76
N LYS A 93 7.30 11.39 10.30
CA LYS A 93 8.67 11.70 10.77
C LYS A 93 9.18 10.72 11.82
N LYS A 94 8.32 10.30 12.76
CA LYS A 94 8.68 9.32 13.79
C LYS A 94 8.92 7.93 13.18
N ILE A 95 8.05 7.51 12.24
CA ILE A 95 8.17 6.24 11.54
C ILE A 95 9.45 6.21 10.71
N ASP A 96 9.73 7.24 9.93
CA ASP A 96 10.96 7.35 9.11
C ASP A 96 12.21 7.28 9.97
N LYS A 97 12.20 7.93 11.14
CA LYS A 97 13.31 7.84 12.08
C LYS A 97 13.58 6.41 12.51
N VAL A 98 12.53 5.66 12.91
CA VAL A 98 12.66 4.26 13.32
C VAL A 98 13.16 3.38 12.15
N MET A 99 12.67 3.61 10.92
CA MET A 99 13.13 2.84 9.75
C MET A 99 14.62 3.06 9.49
N ARG A 100 15.11 4.31 9.59
CA ARG A 100 16.54 4.61 9.41
C ARG A 100 17.41 4.06 10.53
N GLU A 101 16.94 4.07 11.78
CA GLU A 101 17.65 3.45 12.92
C GLU A 101 17.78 1.93 12.77
N MET A 102 16.93 1.31 11.94
CA MET A 102 16.95 -0.12 11.59
C MET A 102 17.68 -0.42 10.28
N ASP A 103 18.40 0.55 9.70
CA ASP A 103 19.12 0.42 8.42
C ASP A 103 18.20 -0.04 7.25
N ILE A 104 16.93 0.34 7.31
CA ILE A 104 15.96 0.07 6.24
C ILE A 104 16.00 1.25 5.26
N ASP A 105 16.32 0.96 3.99
CA ASP A 105 16.40 1.98 2.96
C ASP A 105 15.02 2.53 2.57
N ASP A 106 14.97 3.81 2.26
CA ASP A 106 13.77 4.44 1.71
C ASP A 106 13.40 3.81 0.36
N PRO A 107 12.12 3.67 0.01
CA PRO A 107 11.70 3.28 -1.33
C PRO A 107 12.08 4.37 -2.34
N ASP A 108 12.09 4.00 -3.63
CA ASP A 108 12.34 4.96 -4.71
C ASP A 108 11.17 5.94 -4.86
N ILE A 109 9.95 5.49 -4.50
CA ILE A 109 8.72 6.28 -4.62
C ILE A 109 7.92 6.16 -3.32
N TRP A 110 7.69 7.30 -2.68
CA TRP A 110 6.69 7.45 -1.64
C TRP A 110 5.39 8.00 -2.22
N ILE A 111 4.27 7.37 -1.87
CA ILE A 111 2.91 7.79 -2.26
C ILE A 111 2.15 8.13 -0.98
N LYS A 112 1.48 9.28 -0.95
CA LYS A 112 0.56 9.63 0.12
C LYS A 112 -0.88 9.59 -0.37
N ALA A 113 -1.78 9.06 0.44
CA ALA A 113 -3.19 8.99 0.09
C ALA A 113 -3.78 10.40 -0.13
N THR A 114 -3.38 11.38 0.68
CA THR A 114 -3.83 12.77 0.55
C THR A 114 -3.36 13.45 -0.74
N GLU A 115 -2.22 13.03 -1.30
CA GLU A 115 -1.68 13.55 -2.55
C GLU A 115 -2.25 12.83 -3.79
N SER A 116 -3.03 11.76 -3.60
CA SER A 116 -3.60 10.91 -4.65
C SER A 116 -5.13 10.99 -4.72
N ILE A 117 -5.76 11.96 -4.07
CA ILE A 117 -7.22 12.05 -3.97
C ILE A 117 -7.87 12.21 -5.36
N ASP A 118 -7.31 13.03 -6.22
CA ASP A 118 -7.84 13.25 -7.57
C ASP A 118 -7.76 11.96 -8.41
N ASP A 119 -6.64 11.24 -8.36
CA ASP A 119 -6.48 9.94 -9.02
C ASP A 119 -7.48 8.89 -8.50
N ILE A 120 -7.74 8.91 -7.18
CA ILE A 120 -8.74 8.03 -6.55
C ILE A 120 -10.14 8.37 -7.05
N ILE A 121 -10.50 9.65 -7.12
CA ILE A 121 -11.80 10.11 -7.62
C ILE A 121 -11.99 9.69 -9.08
N ASP A 122 -10.99 9.90 -9.92
CA ASP A 122 -11.02 9.51 -11.34
C ASP A 122 -11.19 7.99 -11.48
N PHE A 123 -10.45 7.20 -10.70
CA PHE A 123 -10.56 5.75 -10.72
C PHE A 123 -11.95 5.26 -10.27
N VAL A 124 -12.48 5.82 -9.17
CA VAL A 124 -13.82 5.49 -8.67
C VAL A 124 -14.90 5.87 -9.67
N SER A 125 -14.79 7.06 -10.30
CA SER A 125 -15.70 7.54 -11.33
C SER A 125 -15.73 6.56 -12.53
N ALA A 126 -14.56 6.12 -12.99
CA ALA A 126 -14.47 5.13 -14.05
C ALA A 126 -15.10 3.77 -13.68
N LEU A 127 -15.03 3.37 -12.41
CA LEU A 127 -15.74 2.15 -11.94
C LEU A 127 -17.25 2.32 -11.94
N ILE A 128 -17.77 3.50 -11.60
CA ILE A 128 -19.20 3.82 -11.67
C ILE A 128 -19.67 3.79 -13.13
N GLU A 129 -18.96 4.46 -14.02
CA GLU A 129 -19.29 4.49 -15.46
C GLU A 129 -19.33 3.10 -16.09
N LYS A 130 -18.43 2.20 -15.66
CA LYS A 130 -18.38 0.80 -16.11
C LYS A 130 -19.40 -0.11 -15.42
N GLY A 131 -20.19 0.40 -14.47
CA GLY A 131 -21.18 -0.38 -13.72
C GLY A 131 -20.61 -1.31 -12.67
N HIS A 132 -19.35 -1.10 -12.26
CA HIS A 132 -18.69 -1.88 -11.21
C HIS A 132 -18.80 -1.23 -9.82
N ALA A 133 -19.22 0.02 -9.74
CA ALA A 133 -19.47 0.70 -8.48
C ALA A 133 -20.77 1.51 -8.55
N TYR A 134 -21.33 1.84 -7.39
CA TYR A 134 -22.57 2.62 -7.31
C TYR A 134 -22.55 3.57 -6.12
N PRO A 135 -23.06 4.82 -6.30
CA PRO A 135 -23.23 5.77 -5.22
C PRO A 135 -24.46 5.43 -4.38
N THR A 136 -24.40 5.72 -3.09
CA THR A 136 -25.54 5.63 -2.17
C THR A 136 -26.19 6.99 -1.96
N LYS A 137 -27.40 7.00 -1.37
CA LYS A 137 -28.09 8.25 -0.98
C LYS A 137 -27.32 9.06 0.07
N LYS A 138 -26.38 8.46 0.79
CA LYS A 138 -25.55 9.12 1.81
C LYS A 138 -24.26 9.72 1.26
N GLY A 139 -23.98 9.51 -0.04
CA GLY A 139 -22.74 9.99 -0.69
C GLY A 139 -21.59 8.99 -0.68
N ASP A 140 -21.76 7.83 -0.04
CA ASP A 140 -20.75 6.77 -0.12
C ASP A 140 -20.77 6.09 -1.50
N VAL A 141 -19.66 5.54 -1.93
CA VAL A 141 -19.57 4.72 -3.15
C VAL A 141 -19.14 3.30 -2.79
N TYR A 142 -19.87 2.32 -3.25
CA TYR A 142 -19.57 0.91 -3.03
C TYR A 142 -19.24 0.19 -4.32
N PHE A 143 -18.27 -0.70 -4.27
CA PHE A 143 -17.96 -1.62 -5.36
C PHE A 143 -19.00 -2.75 -5.42
N SER A 144 -19.53 -3.02 -6.61
CA SER A 144 -20.46 -4.12 -6.85
C SER A 144 -19.68 -5.42 -7.02
N VAL A 145 -19.49 -6.16 -5.94
CA VAL A 145 -18.71 -7.41 -5.94
C VAL A 145 -19.21 -8.42 -6.98
N SER A 146 -20.51 -8.54 -7.14
CA SER A 146 -21.14 -9.44 -8.13
C SER A 146 -20.85 -9.06 -9.59
N SER A 147 -20.45 -7.82 -9.86
CA SER A 147 -20.07 -7.35 -11.20
C SER A 147 -18.69 -7.86 -11.65
N PHE A 148 -17.91 -8.46 -10.74
CA PHE A 148 -16.57 -8.97 -11.02
C PHE A 148 -16.45 -10.44 -10.60
N PRO A 149 -16.72 -11.41 -11.50
CA PRO A 149 -16.75 -12.84 -11.18
C PRO A 149 -15.43 -13.41 -10.60
N ALA A 150 -14.30 -12.75 -10.86
CA ALA A 150 -13.01 -13.14 -10.33
C ALA A 150 -12.68 -12.53 -8.95
N TYR A 151 -13.63 -11.78 -8.34
CA TYR A 151 -13.44 -11.21 -7.02
C TYR A 151 -13.20 -12.31 -5.97
N GLY A 152 -12.24 -12.10 -5.10
CA GLY A 152 -11.85 -13.11 -4.10
C GLY A 152 -10.88 -14.20 -4.61
N ARG A 153 -10.63 -14.30 -5.90
CA ARG A 153 -9.73 -15.31 -6.48
C ARG A 153 -8.32 -15.20 -5.96
N LEU A 154 -7.76 -13.98 -5.85
CA LEU A 154 -6.40 -13.76 -5.32
C LEU A 154 -6.29 -14.19 -3.86
N SER A 155 -7.29 -13.90 -3.05
CA SER A 155 -7.29 -14.19 -1.61
C SER A 155 -7.84 -15.59 -1.27
N HIS A 156 -8.23 -16.38 -2.27
CA HIS A 156 -8.87 -17.69 -2.12
C HIS A 156 -10.10 -17.66 -1.21
N ARG A 157 -10.86 -16.56 -1.23
CA ARG A 157 -12.09 -16.40 -0.45
C ARG A 157 -13.31 -16.68 -1.30
N ASN A 158 -14.21 -17.49 -0.78
CA ASN A 158 -15.58 -17.62 -1.29
C ASN A 158 -16.37 -16.38 -0.83
N LEU A 159 -17.17 -15.84 -1.72
CA LEU A 159 -18.03 -14.65 -1.51
C LEU A 159 -19.45 -15.10 -1.20
#